data_d2c676b6a22b242bd17a3f1d6534ff9a
#
_entry.id   d2c676b6a22b242bd17a3f1d6534ff9a
#
_cell.length_a   1.000
_cell.length_b   1.000
_cell.length_c   1.000
_cell.angle_alpha   90.00
_cell.angle_beta   90.00
_cell.angle_gamma   90.00
#
_symmetry.space_group_name_H-M   'P 1'
#
loop_
_entity.id
_entity.type
_entity.pdbx_description
1 polymer ?
#
loop_
_entity_poly.entity_id
_entity_poly.type
_entity_poly.pdbx_seq_one_letter_code
_entity_poly.pdbx_strand_id
1 'polypeptide(L)'
;MSCFSSKLNLFKVESRIVNDDRSALICCKPHDRSVQEGKGIIIYYSLTYREWSEDTQKELRSLTRESVSGDELFLRKLVDATRLHDKLWSHISNESEEHTDHSVYVTEFTGERAKPYGASITDLVLASGGGYTSTFSAMYWIWHEPAFRSMDQREGSVFTLELAQRLLDHYTVLGGKTYEFIYSVLDPQLKKVHLFVKEVDL
;
A
#
# COMPACT_ATOMS: atom_id res chain seq x y z
N MET A 1 -8.82 -6.38 32.81
CA MET A 1 -8.22 -5.04 32.63
C MET A 1 -6.73 -5.23 32.43
N SER A 2 -6.27 -5.25 31.20
CA SER A 2 -4.84 -5.24 30.87
C SER A 2 -4.63 -4.29 29.70
N CYS A 3 -3.96 -3.18 30.01
CA CYS A 3 -3.55 -2.14 29.05
C CYS A 3 -2.46 -2.70 28.12
N PHE A 4 -2.73 -2.78 26.83
CA PHE A 4 -1.69 -2.91 25.82
C PHE A 4 -1.15 -1.51 25.49
N SER A 5 0.06 -1.25 25.97
CA SER A 5 0.84 -0.05 25.62
C SER A 5 1.64 -0.35 24.35
N SER A 6 1.18 0.16 23.23
CA SER A 6 1.95 0.15 21.98
C SER A 6 3.07 1.19 22.07
N LYS A 7 4.32 0.74 22.13
CA LYS A 7 5.50 1.61 22.06
C LYS A 7 5.71 2.05 20.60
N LEU A 8 5.40 3.31 20.33
CA LEU A 8 5.93 4.00 19.15
C LEU A 8 7.44 4.16 19.31
N ASN A 9 8.24 3.46 18.53
CA ASN A 9 9.66 3.76 18.40
C ASN A 9 9.84 4.93 17.43
N LEU A 10 10.04 6.12 17.97
CA LEU A 10 10.54 7.27 17.20
C LEU A 10 11.99 6.99 16.81
N PHE A 11 12.25 6.74 15.55
CA PHE A 11 13.59 6.77 15.00
C PHE A 11 14.05 8.23 14.89
N LYS A 12 15.05 8.57 15.69
CA LYS A 12 15.74 9.85 15.66
C LYS A 12 16.74 9.82 14.51
N VAL A 13 16.41 10.52 13.40
CA VAL A 13 17.36 10.72 12.30
C VAL A 13 18.31 11.84 12.69
N GLU A 14 19.56 11.52 13.01
CA GLU A 14 20.63 12.50 13.15
C GLU A 14 21.17 12.84 11.76
N SER A 15 20.83 14.01 11.25
CA SER A 15 21.45 14.57 10.05
C SER A 15 22.85 15.10 10.39
N ARG A 16 23.90 14.44 9.90
CA ARG A 16 25.24 15.01 9.86
C ARG A 16 25.34 15.99 8.69
N ILE A 17 25.43 17.26 9.02
CA ILE A 17 25.78 18.32 8.06
C ILE A 17 27.28 18.22 7.81
N VAL A 18 27.67 17.83 6.62
CA VAL A 18 29.05 17.99 6.14
C VAL A 18 29.11 19.30 5.38
N ASN A 19 29.75 20.31 5.98
CA ASN A 19 30.08 21.56 5.31
C ASN A 19 31.24 21.29 4.34
N ASP A 20 31.04 21.45 3.06
CA ASP A 20 32.10 21.60 2.09
C ASP A 20 31.89 22.91 1.33
N ASP A 21 32.78 23.86 1.65
CA ASP A 21 32.87 25.19 1.07
C ASP A 21 33.39 25.08 -0.37
N ARG A 22 32.59 25.33 -1.38
CA ARG A 22 33.03 25.86 -2.68
C ARG A 22 31.95 26.74 -3.29
N SER A 23 32.14 28.04 -3.08
CA SER A 23 31.44 29.13 -3.76
C SER A 23 31.60 29.06 -5.28
N ALA A 24 30.50 28.82 -5.98
CA ALA A 24 30.37 29.14 -7.40
C ALA A 24 29.22 30.13 -7.57
N LEU A 25 29.57 31.39 -7.77
CA LEU A 25 28.65 32.47 -8.19
C LEU A 25 28.08 32.14 -9.56
N ILE A 26 26.82 31.70 -9.63
CA ILE A 26 26.06 31.66 -10.88
C ILE A 26 25.16 32.88 -10.92
N CYS A 27 25.53 33.77 -11.81
CA CYS A 27 24.81 35.00 -12.15
C CYS A 27 23.52 34.64 -12.90
N CYS A 28 22.36 34.67 -12.21
CA CYS A 28 21.05 34.46 -12.83
C CYS A 28 20.59 35.74 -13.54
N LYS A 29 20.60 35.75 -14.87
CA LYS A 29 19.87 36.70 -15.67
C LYS A 29 18.36 36.42 -15.61
N PRO A 30 17.48 37.42 -15.49
CA PRO A 30 16.05 37.21 -15.55
C PRO A 30 15.65 36.82 -16.99
N HIS A 31 15.23 35.57 -17.17
CA HIS A 31 14.67 35.11 -18.43
C HIS A 31 13.16 34.92 -18.28
N ASP A 32 12.48 35.51 -19.22
CA ASP A 32 11.09 35.55 -19.61
C ASP A 32 10.28 34.30 -19.15
N ARG A 33 9.17 34.56 -18.42
CA ARG A 33 8.22 33.53 -18.01
C ARG A 33 7.28 33.19 -19.15
N SER A 34 7.72 32.36 -20.08
CA SER A 34 6.80 31.52 -20.82
C SER A 34 6.41 30.35 -19.92
N VAL A 35 5.14 30.27 -19.54
CA VAL A 35 4.56 29.13 -18.81
C VAL A 35 4.68 27.91 -19.73
N GLN A 36 5.78 27.18 -19.62
CA GLN A 36 5.83 25.82 -20.14
C GLN A 36 5.02 24.96 -19.19
N GLU A 37 3.90 24.43 -19.67
CA GLU A 37 3.21 23.32 -19.05
C GLU A 37 4.24 22.20 -18.80
N GLY A 38 4.69 22.10 -17.56
CA GLY A 38 5.70 21.11 -17.17
C GLY A 38 5.12 19.71 -17.32
N LYS A 39 5.55 18.98 -18.33
CA LYS A 39 5.44 17.52 -18.34
C LYS A 39 6.20 17.04 -17.10
N GLY A 40 5.44 16.70 -16.03
CA GLY A 40 6.02 16.17 -14.82
C GLY A 40 6.87 14.93 -15.16
N ILE A 41 8.10 14.92 -14.69
CA ILE A 41 8.98 13.74 -14.82
C ILE A 41 8.39 12.66 -13.92
N ILE A 42 7.91 11.57 -14.51
CA ILE A 42 7.49 10.40 -13.74
C ILE A 42 8.76 9.63 -13.39
N ILE A 43 9.05 9.57 -12.07
CA ILE A 43 10.17 8.80 -11.55
C ILE A 43 9.66 7.38 -11.26
N TYR A 44 10.41 6.38 -11.74
CA TYR A 44 10.13 4.97 -11.48
C TYR A 44 11.13 4.40 -10.47
N TYR A 45 10.63 3.52 -9.62
CA TYR A 45 11.38 2.85 -8.56
C TYR A 45 11.36 1.34 -8.80
N SER A 46 12.44 0.67 -8.43
CA SER A 46 12.49 -0.79 -8.39
C SER A 46 11.81 -1.29 -7.12
N LEU A 47 10.83 -2.16 -7.25
CA LEU A 47 10.14 -2.82 -6.13
C LEU A 47 10.27 -4.32 -6.23
N THR A 48 10.79 -4.95 -5.19
CA THR A 48 10.94 -6.40 -5.08
C THR A 48 10.09 -6.93 -3.93
N TYR A 49 9.26 -7.94 -4.20
CA TYR A 49 8.60 -8.73 -3.15
C TYR A 49 9.50 -9.90 -2.79
N ARG A 50 9.77 -10.07 -1.48
CA ARG A 50 10.68 -11.07 -0.92
C ARG A 50 9.96 -11.96 0.07
N GLU A 51 9.97 -13.26 -0.17
CA GLU A 51 9.42 -14.22 0.79
C GLU A 51 10.31 -14.31 2.01
N TRP A 52 9.73 -14.14 3.20
CA TRP A 52 10.40 -14.17 4.48
C TRP A 52 9.91 -15.34 5.32
N SER A 53 10.83 -16.05 5.95
CA SER A 53 10.51 -17.07 6.94
C SER A 53 10.55 -16.46 8.34
N GLU A 54 9.41 -16.47 9.03
CA GLU A 54 9.33 -16.02 10.43
C GLU A 54 10.07 -16.99 11.37
N ASP A 55 10.09 -18.29 11.04
CA ASP A 55 10.75 -19.32 11.86
C ASP A 55 12.28 -19.19 11.83
N THR A 56 12.84 -18.99 10.64
CA THR A 56 14.30 -18.91 10.45
C THR A 56 14.83 -17.49 10.46
N GLN A 57 13.94 -16.48 10.48
CA GLN A 57 14.27 -15.05 10.42
C GLN A 57 15.18 -14.72 9.24
N LYS A 58 14.83 -15.27 8.05
CA LYS A 58 15.62 -15.12 6.81
C LYS A 58 14.75 -14.94 5.59
N GLU A 59 15.28 -14.23 4.62
CA GLU A 59 14.76 -14.21 3.26
C GLU A 59 14.91 -15.63 2.64
N LEU A 60 13.82 -16.13 2.05
CA LEU A 60 13.80 -17.41 1.36
C LEU A 60 14.10 -17.20 -0.13
N ARG A 61 13.40 -16.27 -0.76
CA ARG A 61 13.57 -15.98 -2.20
C ARG A 61 12.90 -14.67 -2.57
N SER A 62 13.30 -14.14 -3.72
CA SER A 62 12.56 -13.08 -4.41
C SER A 62 11.37 -13.67 -5.18
N LEU A 63 10.17 -13.11 -5.01
CA LEU A 63 8.96 -13.55 -5.70
C LEU A 63 8.78 -12.82 -7.03
N THR A 64 8.94 -11.50 -7.03
CA THR A 64 8.81 -10.66 -8.22
C THR A 64 9.60 -9.36 -8.04
N ARG A 65 10.05 -8.78 -9.16
CA ARG A 65 10.66 -7.46 -9.23
C ARG A 65 10.01 -6.66 -10.34
N GLU A 66 9.54 -5.47 -10.02
CA GLU A 66 8.79 -4.60 -10.93
C GLU A 66 9.31 -3.17 -10.86
N SER A 67 9.05 -2.40 -11.93
CA SER A 67 9.29 -0.96 -11.97
C SER A 67 7.96 -0.25 -11.80
N VAL A 68 7.82 0.56 -10.74
CA VAL A 68 6.57 1.21 -10.35
C VAL A 68 6.75 2.72 -10.19
N SER A 69 5.69 3.51 -10.40
CA SER A 69 5.71 4.95 -10.09
C SER A 69 5.77 5.19 -8.58
N GLY A 70 6.12 6.41 -8.16
CA GLY A 70 6.18 6.76 -6.73
C GLY A 70 4.85 6.56 -6.01
N ASP A 71 3.74 6.96 -6.63
CA ASP A 71 2.40 6.80 -6.05
C ASP A 71 2.01 5.33 -5.92
N GLU A 72 2.35 4.51 -6.93
CA GLU A 72 2.10 3.07 -6.89
C GLU A 72 2.98 2.38 -5.85
N LEU A 73 4.25 2.78 -5.73
CA LEU A 73 5.16 2.29 -4.70
C LEU A 73 4.59 2.56 -3.30
N PHE A 74 4.10 3.78 -3.07
CA PHE A 74 3.50 4.16 -1.81
C PHE A 74 2.27 3.32 -1.50
N LEU A 75 1.35 3.18 -2.45
CA LEU A 75 0.16 2.32 -2.32
C LEU A 75 0.54 0.87 -1.99
N ARG A 76 1.51 0.30 -2.72
CA ARG A 76 1.94 -1.10 -2.56
C ARG A 76 2.60 -1.38 -1.21
N LYS A 77 3.19 -0.38 -0.57
CA LYS A 77 3.78 -0.50 0.77
C LYS A 77 2.77 -0.36 1.90
N LEU A 78 1.60 0.21 1.65
CA LEU A 78 0.59 0.49 2.68
C LEU A 78 -0.41 -0.64 2.88
N VAL A 79 -0.66 -1.47 1.86
CA VAL A 79 -1.61 -2.57 1.98
C VAL A 79 -1.11 -3.67 2.92
N ASP A 80 -2.05 -4.40 3.53
CA ASP A 80 -1.73 -5.50 4.46
C ASP A 80 -1.31 -6.77 3.74
N ALA A 81 -1.77 -6.97 2.50
CA ALA A 81 -1.41 -8.12 1.68
C ALA A 81 -1.44 -7.79 0.18
N THR A 82 -0.77 -8.64 -0.61
CA THR A 82 -0.75 -8.54 -2.08
C THR A 82 -1.03 -9.92 -2.69
N ARG A 83 -1.83 -9.95 -3.76
CA ARG A 83 -2.01 -11.15 -4.59
C ARG A 83 -0.87 -11.25 -5.61
N LEU A 84 -0.05 -12.28 -5.52
CA LEU A 84 1.04 -12.58 -6.46
C LEU A 84 0.95 -14.04 -6.88
N HIS A 85 1.00 -14.33 -8.18
CA HIS A 85 0.98 -15.70 -8.74
C HIS A 85 -0.19 -16.54 -8.19
N ASP A 86 -1.40 -15.96 -8.17
CA ASP A 86 -2.63 -16.58 -7.66
C ASP A 86 -2.60 -17.01 -6.19
N LYS A 87 -1.69 -16.44 -5.40
CA LYS A 87 -1.61 -16.59 -3.95
C LYS A 87 -1.69 -15.24 -3.27
N LEU A 88 -2.16 -15.26 -2.02
CA LEU A 88 -2.12 -14.09 -1.15
C LEU A 88 -0.85 -14.13 -0.29
N TRP A 89 -0.24 -12.96 -0.16
CA TRP A 89 0.98 -12.74 0.61
C TRP A 89 0.77 -11.61 1.60
N SER A 90 0.83 -11.91 2.89
CA SER A 90 0.78 -10.92 3.97
C SER A 90 2.07 -10.12 4.03
N HIS A 91 1.96 -8.81 4.16
CA HIS A 91 3.11 -7.94 4.37
C HIS A 91 3.63 -8.05 5.80
N ILE A 92 4.94 -8.11 5.95
CA ILE A 92 5.63 -8.15 7.24
C ILE A 92 6.33 -6.83 7.49
N SER A 93 7.13 -6.37 6.52
CA SER A 93 7.93 -5.16 6.61
C SER A 93 8.28 -4.61 5.24
N ASN A 94 8.74 -3.37 5.24
CA ASN A 94 9.21 -2.67 4.05
C ASN A 94 10.61 -2.13 4.28
N GLU A 95 11.43 -2.16 3.24
CA GLU A 95 12.79 -1.63 3.25
C GLU A 95 13.02 -0.74 2.03
N SER A 96 13.94 0.21 2.15
CA SER A 96 14.40 1.06 1.05
C SER A 96 15.91 1.14 1.09
N GLU A 97 16.54 0.77 -0.01
CA GLU A 97 17.98 0.87 -0.21
C GLU A 97 18.28 2.06 -1.12
N GLU A 98 19.12 2.99 -0.63
CA GLU A 98 19.52 4.21 -1.35
C GLU A 98 18.36 5.00 -1.99
N HIS A 99 17.15 4.90 -1.44
CA HIS A 99 15.93 5.55 -1.92
C HIS A 99 15.48 5.19 -3.34
N THR A 100 16.12 4.23 -4.00
CA THR A 100 15.82 3.83 -5.39
C THR A 100 15.31 2.41 -5.50
N ASP A 101 15.85 1.51 -4.70
CA ASP A 101 15.45 0.11 -4.62
C ASP A 101 14.62 -0.12 -3.35
N HIS A 102 13.49 -0.78 -3.54
CA HIS A 102 12.52 -1.01 -2.46
C HIS A 102 12.20 -2.49 -2.38
N SER A 103 12.08 -2.98 -1.15
CA SER A 103 11.66 -4.34 -0.85
C SER A 103 10.42 -4.36 0.02
N VAL A 104 9.50 -5.28 -0.27
CA VAL A 104 8.38 -5.65 0.60
C VAL A 104 8.59 -7.09 1.01
N TYR A 105 8.79 -7.33 2.29
CA TYR A 105 8.92 -8.67 2.84
C TYR A 105 7.54 -9.23 3.13
N VAL A 106 7.29 -10.44 2.66
CA VAL A 106 5.98 -11.07 2.70
C VAL A 106 6.08 -12.51 3.20
N THR A 107 5.02 -12.99 3.83
CA THR A 107 4.82 -14.41 4.15
C THR A 107 3.54 -14.90 3.52
N GLU A 108 3.39 -16.21 3.31
CA GLU A 108 2.15 -16.77 2.77
C GLU A 108 0.96 -16.41 3.70
N PHE A 109 -0.13 -15.94 3.10
CA PHE A 109 -1.32 -15.53 3.85
C PHE A 109 -2.04 -16.77 4.38
N THR A 110 -1.98 -16.99 5.68
CA THR A 110 -2.67 -18.09 6.36
C THR A 110 -4.04 -17.70 6.94
N GLY A 111 -4.37 -16.41 6.90
CA GLY A 111 -5.57 -15.85 7.51
C GLY A 111 -5.46 -15.59 9.03
N GLU A 112 -4.38 -16.03 9.67
CA GLU A 112 -4.21 -15.90 11.14
C GLU A 112 -4.18 -14.43 11.58
N ARG A 113 -3.48 -13.57 10.83
CA ARG A 113 -3.38 -12.12 11.12
C ARG A 113 -4.67 -11.35 10.88
N ALA A 114 -5.57 -11.92 10.08
CA ALA A 114 -6.87 -11.34 9.75
C ALA A 114 -8.04 -12.07 10.42
N LYS A 115 -7.80 -12.82 11.51
CA LYS A 115 -8.89 -13.53 12.24
C LYS A 115 -9.91 -12.56 12.83
N PRO A 116 -11.21 -12.93 12.75
CA PRO A 116 -11.79 -14.17 12.22
C PRO A 116 -12.07 -14.16 10.70
N TYR A 117 -11.62 -13.16 9.97
CA TYR A 117 -12.02 -12.84 8.60
C TYR A 117 -11.20 -13.54 7.52
N GLY A 118 -10.05 -14.13 7.85
CA GLY A 118 -9.03 -14.58 6.90
C GLY A 118 -9.53 -15.51 5.80
N ALA A 119 -10.33 -16.51 6.11
CA ALA A 119 -10.89 -17.42 5.11
C ALA A 119 -11.78 -16.68 4.10
N SER A 120 -12.69 -15.84 4.60
CA SER A 120 -13.59 -15.05 3.73
C SER A 120 -12.82 -14.06 2.84
N ILE A 121 -11.74 -13.47 3.34
CA ILE A 121 -10.85 -12.59 2.56
C ILE A 121 -10.21 -13.39 1.41
N THR A 122 -9.64 -14.56 1.72
CA THR A 122 -9.00 -15.42 0.72
C THR A 122 -9.96 -15.78 -0.40
N ASP A 123 -11.13 -16.30 -0.04
CA ASP A 123 -12.12 -16.75 -1.02
C ASP A 123 -12.56 -15.62 -1.94
N LEU A 124 -12.82 -14.43 -1.39
CA LEU A 124 -13.26 -13.28 -2.16
C LEU A 124 -12.19 -12.73 -3.10
N VAL A 125 -10.97 -12.59 -2.63
CA VAL A 125 -9.89 -12.03 -3.46
C VAL A 125 -9.49 -13.00 -4.56
N LEU A 126 -9.40 -14.30 -4.28
CA LEU A 126 -9.03 -15.30 -5.28
C LEU A 126 -10.16 -15.54 -6.31
N ALA A 127 -11.43 -15.44 -5.87
CA ALA A 127 -12.59 -15.51 -6.78
C ALA A 127 -12.78 -14.22 -7.60
N SER A 128 -12.18 -13.11 -7.18
CA SER A 128 -12.30 -11.83 -7.88
C SER A 128 -11.64 -11.92 -9.25
N GLY A 129 -12.47 -11.93 -10.28
CA GLY A 129 -12.06 -11.78 -11.68
C GLY A 129 -12.30 -10.34 -12.14
N GLY A 130 -11.90 -10.04 -13.36
CA GLY A 130 -12.22 -8.76 -14.02
C GLY A 130 -11.26 -8.43 -15.14
N GLY A 131 -11.65 -7.42 -15.93
CA GLY A 131 -10.82 -6.90 -17.01
C GLY A 131 -9.66 -6.06 -16.45
N TYR A 132 -8.59 -6.00 -17.22
CA TYR A 132 -7.49 -5.07 -16.96
C TYR A 132 -7.99 -3.64 -17.03
N THR A 133 -7.62 -2.85 -16.03
CA THR A 133 -7.81 -1.40 -16.01
C THR A 133 -6.47 -0.69 -16.05
N SER A 134 -6.42 0.50 -16.65
CA SER A 134 -5.19 1.31 -16.67
C SER A 134 -4.90 1.96 -15.32
N THR A 135 -5.92 2.13 -14.49
CA THR A 135 -5.89 2.84 -13.21
C THR A 135 -6.34 1.92 -12.08
N PHE A 136 -5.89 2.20 -10.88
CA PHE A 136 -6.36 1.49 -9.68
C PHE A 136 -7.82 1.81 -9.38
N SER A 137 -8.51 0.83 -8.80
CA SER A 137 -9.87 0.97 -8.29
C SER A 137 -9.97 0.40 -6.87
N ALA A 138 -10.80 1.02 -6.04
CA ALA A 138 -11.14 0.51 -4.71
C ALA A 138 -12.40 -0.37 -4.79
N MET A 139 -12.40 -1.46 -4.07
CA MET A 139 -13.56 -2.33 -3.88
C MET A 139 -13.80 -2.53 -2.40
N TYR A 140 -14.90 -2.02 -1.89
CA TYR A 140 -15.28 -2.17 -0.49
C TYR A 140 -16.06 -3.45 -0.26
N TRP A 141 -15.67 -4.18 0.81
CA TRP A 141 -16.29 -5.38 1.29
C TRP A 141 -16.74 -5.17 2.73
N ILE A 142 -18.05 -5.18 2.97
CA ILE A 142 -18.62 -4.95 4.29
C ILE A 142 -18.85 -6.29 4.97
N TRP A 143 -18.40 -6.40 6.23
CA TRP A 143 -18.65 -7.58 7.04
C TRP A 143 -20.12 -7.66 7.45
N HIS A 144 -20.76 -8.74 7.04
CA HIS A 144 -22.07 -9.19 7.51
C HIS A 144 -21.93 -10.65 7.91
N GLU A 145 -21.83 -10.91 9.19
CA GLU A 145 -21.60 -12.26 9.69
C GLU A 145 -22.49 -13.31 8.99
N PRO A 146 -21.94 -14.40 8.47
CA PRO A 146 -20.54 -14.84 8.61
C PRO A 146 -19.61 -14.50 7.43
N ALA A 147 -19.97 -13.60 6.53
CA ALA A 147 -19.22 -13.32 5.31
C ALA A 147 -19.20 -11.83 4.93
N PHE A 148 -18.24 -11.45 4.11
CA PHE A 148 -18.21 -10.13 3.48
C PHE A 148 -19.19 -10.06 2.30
N ARG A 149 -19.75 -8.88 2.07
CA ARG A 149 -20.56 -8.55 0.90
C ARG A 149 -19.99 -7.34 0.20
N SER A 150 -20.00 -7.34 -1.13
CA SER A 150 -19.54 -6.16 -1.87
C SER A 150 -20.52 -5.00 -1.65
N MET A 151 -19.95 -3.81 -1.49
CA MET A 151 -20.74 -2.59 -1.61
C MET A 151 -20.96 -2.30 -3.09
N ASP A 152 -22.20 -2.11 -3.51
CA ASP A 152 -22.56 -1.85 -4.92
C ASP A 152 -22.02 -0.52 -5.48
N GLN A 153 -21.48 0.32 -4.63
CA GLN A 153 -20.78 1.52 -5.06
C GLN A 153 -19.42 1.11 -5.66
N ARG A 154 -19.44 0.82 -6.96
CA ARG A 154 -18.21 0.82 -7.76
C ARG A 154 -17.71 2.25 -7.77
N GLU A 155 -16.80 2.56 -6.85
CA GLU A 155 -16.03 3.78 -7.01
C GLU A 155 -15.29 3.66 -8.35
N GLY A 156 -15.50 4.64 -9.22
CA GLY A 156 -14.80 4.75 -10.48
C GLY A 156 -13.28 4.77 -10.27
N SER A 157 -12.54 4.97 -11.34
CA SER A 157 -11.09 5.15 -11.29
C SER A 157 -10.70 6.16 -10.21
N VAL A 158 -9.93 5.73 -9.23
CA VAL A 158 -9.42 6.56 -8.13
C VAL A 158 -7.95 6.87 -8.41
N PHE A 159 -7.52 8.10 -8.15
CA PHE A 159 -6.10 8.41 -8.20
C PHE A 159 -5.34 7.54 -7.19
N THR A 160 -4.21 6.98 -7.62
CA THR A 160 -3.40 6.05 -6.80
C THR A 160 -3.03 6.65 -5.45
N LEU A 161 -2.66 7.94 -5.43
CA LEU A 161 -2.32 8.65 -4.19
C LEU A 161 -3.54 8.83 -3.27
N GLU A 162 -4.73 9.12 -3.81
CA GLU A 162 -5.96 9.23 -3.02
C GLU A 162 -6.30 7.88 -2.38
N LEU A 163 -6.14 6.79 -3.14
CA LEU A 163 -6.35 5.44 -2.61
C LEU A 163 -5.35 5.11 -1.49
N ALA A 164 -4.09 5.50 -1.65
CA ALA A 164 -3.08 5.35 -0.62
C ALA A 164 -3.41 6.17 0.65
N GLN A 165 -3.95 7.39 0.50
CA GLN A 165 -4.41 8.20 1.63
C GLN A 165 -5.53 7.50 2.41
N ARG A 166 -6.49 6.89 1.72
CA ARG A 166 -7.57 6.13 2.38
C ARG A 166 -7.07 4.95 3.22
N LEU A 167 -5.96 4.33 2.83
CA LEU A 167 -5.34 3.25 3.60
C LEU A 167 -4.68 3.72 4.92
N LEU A 168 -4.49 5.03 5.09
CA LEU A 168 -3.98 5.61 6.33
C LEU A 168 -5.08 5.88 7.35
N ASP A 169 -6.34 5.87 6.91
CA ASP A 169 -7.48 6.10 7.78
C ASP A 169 -7.84 4.82 8.55
N HIS A 170 -8.24 4.97 9.81
CA HIS A 170 -8.79 3.85 10.60
C HIS A 170 -10.29 3.64 10.35
N TYR A 171 -10.98 4.71 9.95
CA TYR A 171 -12.43 4.71 9.72
C TYR A 171 -12.76 5.43 8.42
N THR A 172 -13.85 5.01 7.79
CA THR A 172 -14.42 5.70 6.63
C THR A 172 -15.92 5.88 6.81
N VAL A 173 -16.50 6.96 6.25
CA VAL A 173 -17.94 7.19 6.25
C VAL A 173 -18.47 6.98 4.84
N LEU A 174 -19.32 5.98 4.65
CA LEU A 174 -19.94 5.63 3.38
C LEU A 174 -21.45 5.57 3.55
N GLY A 175 -22.21 6.32 2.73
CA GLY A 175 -23.67 6.34 2.82
C GLY A 175 -24.22 6.78 4.18
N GLY A 176 -23.49 7.63 4.92
CA GLY A 176 -23.89 8.11 6.26
C GLY A 176 -23.64 7.13 7.40
N LYS A 177 -22.96 6.02 7.14
CA LYS A 177 -22.56 5.03 8.13
C LYS A 177 -21.05 5.02 8.29
N THR A 178 -20.57 4.75 9.51
CA THR A 178 -19.15 4.66 9.83
C THR A 178 -18.68 3.22 9.76
N TYR A 179 -17.53 3.03 9.12
CA TYR A 179 -16.90 1.73 8.96
C TYR A 179 -15.46 1.76 9.44
N GLU A 180 -15.07 0.75 10.21
CA GLU A 180 -13.70 0.48 10.63
C GLU A 180 -13.00 -0.35 9.55
N PHE A 181 -11.76 0.01 9.19
CA PHE A 181 -10.93 -0.80 8.31
C PHE A 181 -10.42 -2.04 9.05
N ILE A 182 -10.64 -3.22 8.45
CA ILE A 182 -10.20 -4.51 8.99
C ILE A 182 -8.91 -4.94 8.31
N TYR A 183 -8.88 -4.90 6.98
CA TYR A 183 -7.80 -5.44 6.17
C TYR A 183 -7.83 -4.87 4.75
N SER A 184 -6.67 -4.83 4.11
CA SER A 184 -6.53 -4.37 2.72
C SER A 184 -5.71 -5.36 1.90
N VAL A 185 -6.17 -5.65 0.67
CA VAL A 185 -5.46 -6.53 -0.25
C VAL A 185 -5.33 -5.87 -1.60
N LEU A 186 -4.11 -5.82 -2.11
CA LEU A 186 -3.81 -5.35 -3.46
C LEU A 186 -3.78 -6.53 -4.45
N ASP A 187 -4.49 -6.40 -5.56
CA ASP A 187 -4.30 -7.20 -6.76
C ASP A 187 -3.63 -6.32 -7.83
N PRO A 188 -2.31 -6.40 -7.99
CA PRO A 188 -1.59 -5.54 -8.92
C PRO A 188 -1.90 -5.87 -10.39
N GLN A 189 -2.27 -7.12 -10.72
CA GLN A 189 -2.61 -7.53 -12.08
C GLN A 189 -3.94 -6.93 -12.53
N LEU A 190 -4.93 -6.92 -11.65
CA LEU A 190 -6.24 -6.32 -11.91
C LEU A 190 -6.29 -4.83 -11.58
N LYS A 191 -5.22 -4.27 -10.99
CA LYS A 191 -5.18 -2.91 -10.43
C LYS A 191 -6.36 -2.63 -9.49
N LYS A 192 -6.60 -3.55 -8.57
CA LYS A 192 -7.67 -3.44 -7.57
C LYS A 192 -7.10 -3.45 -6.17
N VAL A 193 -7.67 -2.60 -5.31
CA VAL A 193 -7.48 -2.67 -3.87
C VAL A 193 -8.79 -3.09 -3.23
N HIS A 194 -8.77 -4.23 -2.58
CA HIS A 194 -9.88 -4.74 -1.80
C HIS A 194 -9.77 -4.17 -0.38
N LEU A 195 -10.77 -3.42 0.05
CA LEU A 195 -10.88 -2.79 1.35
C LEU A 195 -11.95 -3.51 2.16
N PHE A 196 -11.53 -4.25 3.17
CA PHE A 196 -12.41 -5.01 4.06
C PHE A 196 -12.75 -4.15 5.27
N VAL A 197 -14.04 -3.89 5.48
CA VAL A 197 -14.52 -2.98 6.52
C VAL A 197 -15.67 -3.59 7.31
N LYS A 198 -15.89 -3.08 8.52
CA LYS A 198 -17.00 -3.46 9.39
C LYS A 198 -17.74 -2.21 9.85
N GLU A 199 -19.07 -2.24 9.78
CA GLU A 199 -19.91 -1.16 10.33
C GLU A 199 -19.72 -1.04 11.84
N VAL A 200 -19.56 0.19 12.33
CA VAL A 200 -19.40 0.50 13.75
C VAL A 200 -20.27 1.69 14.12
N ASP A 201 -20.84 1.63 15.32
CA ASP A 201 -21.54 2.77 15.95
C ASP A 201 -20.52 3.53 16.79
N LEU A 202 -20.19 4.77 16.41
CA LEU A 202 -19.31 5.68 17.13
C LEU A 202 -20.10 6.74 17.86
#